data_a1a32267b80eac1c769502dec2774949
#
_entry.id   a1a32267b80eac1c769502dec2774949
#
_cell.length_a   1.000
_cell.length_b   1.000
_cell.length_c   1.000
_cell.angle_alpha   90.00
_cell.angle_beta   90.00
_cell.angle_gamma   90.00
#
_symmetry.space_group_name_H-M   'P 1'
#
loop_
_entity.id
_entity.type
_entity.pdbx_description
1 polymer ?
#
loop_
_entity_poly.entity_id
_entity_poly.type
_entity_poly.pdbx_seq_one_letter_code
_entity_poly.pdbx_strand_id
1 'polypeptide(L)'
;CEILDCFSQERTDLGVRELARLTGLSTSTTGRLLQEMKERGILQQNADTKTYSMGIRLLNWSGVYLATLDIRAVAMPIMTELLGMSRETISLYVLDGTDRVCVERLESPQNVRIVARLGLRLPLYAGSAGKVILAFLSEERQERMLNAVPLQPFTKHTITDVKVLREELENIKKLGYAFSHGEWIEDASGVAAPIYGPDRSVTGALTISGPSQRFNREVIERYGREVVIAALDISRQLGYNSHPSSTQYRKTP
;
A
#
# COMPACT_ATOMS: atom_id res chain seq x y z
N CYS A 1 0.32 13.04 -18.04
CA CYS A 1 0.57 12.45 -16.69
C CYS A 1 1.84 13.03 -16.07
N GLU A 2 2.98 13.10 -16.76
CA GLU A 2 4.28 13.55 -16.23
C GLU A 2 4.24 14.87 -15.43
N ILE A 3 3.43 15.85 -15.87
CA ILE A 3 3.24 17.10 -15.11
C ILE A 3 2.57 16.84 -13.75
N LEU A 4 1.56 15.98 -13.70
CA LEU A 4 0.86 15.64 -12.44
C LEU A 4 1.77 14.86 -11.50
N ASP A 5 2.62 13.99 -12.04
CA ASP A 5 3.57 13.17 -11.29
C ASP A 5 4.70 14.00 -10.62
N CYS A 6 4.87 15.26 -11.02
CA CYS A 6 5.81 16.19 -10.38
C CYS A 6 5.34 16.68 -8.98
N PHE A 7 4.05 16.61 -8.70
CA PHE A 7 3.50 17.05 -7.42
C PHE A 7 3.60 15.95 -6.38
N SER A 8 3.91 16.31 -5.14
CA SER A 8 3.93 15.42 -4.00
C SER A 8 3.43 16.14 -2.75
N GLN A 9 3.31 15.43 -1.63
CA GLN A 9 2.94 16.08 -0.36
C GLN A 9 4.00 17.04 0.15
N GLU A 10 5.26 16.83 -0.23
CA GLU A 10 6.38 17.72 0.06
C GLU A 10 6.50 18.87 -0.96
N ARG A 11 5.87 18.72 -2.13
CA ARG A 11 5.86 19.68 -3.23
C ARG A 11 4.46 19.87 -3.77
N THR A 12 3.63 20.56 -2.99
CA THR A 12 2.22 20.81 -3.31
C THR A 12 2.04 21.93 -4.34
N ASP A 13 2.99 22.86 -4.42
CA ASP A 13 2.92 24.05 -5.26
C ASP A 13 4.17 24.19 -6.13
N LEU A 14 3.98 24.19 -7.45
CA LEU A 14 5.08 24.23 -8.43
C LEU A 14 4.84 25.31 -9.49
N GLY A 15 5.91 26.03 -9.83
CA GLY A 15 5.90 27.04 -10.87
C GLY A 15 6.12 26.45 -12.28
N VAL A 16 5.69 27.19 -13.33
CA VAL A 16 5.85 26.77 -14.73
C VAL A 16 7.29 26.40 -15.09
N ARG A 17 8.27 27.20 -14.65
CA ARG A 17 9.70 26.97 -14.96
C ARG A 17 10.22 25.69 -14.30
N GLU A 18 9.78 25.44 -13.09
CA GLU A 18 10.19 24.26 -12.33
C GLU A 18 9.59 22.98 -12.94
N LEU A 19 8.30 23.01 -13.28
CA LEU A 19 7.62 21.92 -13.99
C LEU A 19 8.25 21.65 -15.35
N ALA A 20 8.60 22.70 -16.10
CA ALA A 20 9.31 22.56 -17.37
C ALA A 20 10.67 21.85 -17.20
N ARG A 21 11.43 22.22 -16.16
CA ARG A 21 12.72 21.59 -15.84
C ARG A 21 12.54 20.11 -15.43
N LEU A 22 11.53 19.81 -14.61
CA LEU A 22 11.27 18.45 -14.11
C LEU A 22 10.80 17.49 -15.23
N THR A 23 10.00 18.00 -16.17
CA THR A 23 9.43 17.20 -17.27
C THR A 23 10.28 17.21 -18.54
N GLY A 24 11.30 18.06 -18.63
CA GLY A 24 12.08 18.25 -19.86
C GLY A 24 11.34 18.99 -20.98
N LEU A 25 10.13 19.51 -20.73
CA LEU A 25 9.36 20.25 -21.72
C LEU A 25 9.80 21.71 -21.81
N SER A 26 9.52 22.37 -22.98
CA SER A 26 9.72 23.82 -23.07
C SER A 26 8.76 24.57 -22.15
N THR A 27 9.19 25.72 -21.61
CA THR A 27 8.36 26.57 -20.74
C THR A 27 7.03 26.97 -21.41
N SER A 28 7.03 27.21 -22.72
CA SER A 28 5.82 27.57 -23.47
C SER A 28 4.84 26.38 -23.58
N THR A 29 5.34 25.18 -23.84
CA THR A 29 4.53 23.96 -23.87
C THR A 29 3.95 23.65 -22.51
N THR A 30 4.78 23.70 -21.47
CA THR A 30 4.37 23.51 -20.08
C THR A 30 3.28 24.50 -19.68
N GLY A 31 3.49 25.80 -19.96
CA GLY A 31 2.51 26.85 -19.63
C GLY A 31 1.14 26.62 -20.30
N ARG A 32 1.13 26.21 -21.57
CA ARG A 32 -0.11 25.90 -22.29
C ARG A 32 -0.84 24.67 -21.68
N LEU A 33 -0.10 23.62 -21.35
CA LEU A 33 -0.68 22.42 -20.70
C LEU A 33 -1.24 22.75 -19.31
N LEU A 34 -0.51 23.53 -18.51
CA LEU A 34 -0.97 23.94 -17.18
C LEU A 34 -2.23 24.81 -17.24
N GLN A 35 -2.31 25.72 -18.23
CA GLN A 35 -3.50 26.53 -18.43
C GLN A 35 -4.72 25.65 -18.78
N GLU A 36 -4.56 24.70 -19.71
CA GLU A 36 -5.62 23.75 -20.06
C GLU A 36 -6.06 22.90 -18.87
N MET A 37 -5.11 22.40 -18.09
CA MET A 37 -5.42 21.63 -16.86
C MET A 37 -6.14 22.47 -15.81
N LYS A 38 -5.79 23.73 -15.68
CA LYS A 38 -6.45 24.70 -14.79
C LYS A 38 -7.89 24.96 -15.24
N GLU A 39 -8.12 25.24 -16.53
CA GLU A 39 -9.47 25.46 -17.08
C GLU A 39 -10.39 24.26 -16.86
N ARG A 40 -9.81 23.05 -16.87
CA ARG A 40 -10.54 21.81 -16.59
C ARG A 40 -10.64 21.46 -15.10
N GLY A 41 -10.10 22.28 -14.20
CA GLY A 41 -10.12 22.07 -12.76
C GLY A 41 -9.23 20.91 -12.27
N ILE A 42 -8.35 20.38 -13.11
CA ILE A 42 -7.35 19.36 -12.75
C ILE A 42 -6.25 19.98 -11.89
N LEU A 43 -5.86 21.20 -12.22
CA LEU A 43 -4.97 22.06 -11.43
C LEU A 43 -5.70 23.32 -11.01
N GLN A 44 -5.21 23.96 -9.99
CA GLN A 44 -5.56 25.32 -9.60
C GLN A 44 -4.30 26.18 -9.57
N GLN A 45 -4.44 27.49 -9.75
CA GLN A 45 -3.32 28.42 -9.73
C GLN A 45 -3.52 29.44 -8.62
N ASN A 46 -2.51 29.59 -7.79
CA ASN A 46 -2.48 30.67 -6.81
C ASN A 46 -2.33 32.03 -7.53
N ALA A 47 -3.23 32.97 -7.23
CA ALA A 47 -3.29 34.26 -7.90
C ALA A 47 -2.06 35.13 -7.59
N ASP A 48 -1.45 35.01 -6.42
CA ASP A 48 -0.33 35.82 -5.97
C ASP A 48 1.02 35.25 -6.41
N THR A 49 1.25 33.96 -6.12
CA THR A 49 2.55 33.31 -6.39
C THR A 49 2.66 32.76 -7.81
N LYS A 50 1.55 32.70 -8.56
CA LYS A 50 1.45 32.07 -9.89
C LYS A 50 1.88 30.59 -9.93
N THR A 51 2.02 29.95 -8.78
CA THR A 51 2.25 28.49 -8.69
C THR A 51 0.97 27.72 -8.95
N TYR A 52 1.13 26.47 -9.37
CA TYR A 52 0.03 25.52 -9.60
C TYR A 52 0.04 24.48 -8.50
N SER A 53 -1.15 24.01 -8.11
CA SER A 53 -1.37 22.89 -7.20
C SER A 53 -2.50 22.00 -7.73
N MET A 54 -2.70 20.83 -7.10
CA MET A 54 -3.75 19.89 -7.48
C MET A 54 -5.13 20.51 -7.33
N GLY A 55 -6.00 20.34 -8.34
CA GLY A 55 -7.36 20.86 -8.37
C GLY A 55 -8.38 19.90 -7.79
N ILE A 56 -9.54 20.43 -7.38
CA ILE A 56 -10.64 19.65 -6.73
C ILE A 56 -11.19 18.52 -7.61
N ARG A 57 -11.06 18.59 -8.93
CA ARG A 57 -11.56 17.57 -9.86
C ARG A 57 -10.92 16.21 -9.64
N LEU A 58 -9.69 16.17 -9.11
CA LEU A 58 -9.00 14.93 -8.78
C LEU A 58 -9.71 14.14 -7.67
N LEU A 59 -10.35 14.81 -6.71
CA LEU A 59 -11.18 14.14 -5.69
C LEU A 59 -12.37 13.41 -6.31
N ASN A 60 -13.00 14.01 -7.34
CA ASN A 60 -14.09 13.35 -8.05
C ASN A 60 -13.60 12.09 -8.75
N TRP A 61 -12.50 12.17 -9.51
CA TRP A 61 -11.94 11.00 -10.20
C TRP A 61 -11.48 9.91 -9.21
N SER A 62 -10.84 10.32 -8.12
CA SER A 62 -10.49 9.40 -7.04
C SER A 62 -11.72 8.71 -6.46
N GLY A 63 -12.82 9.45 -6.21
CA GLY A 63 -14.09 8.90 -5.74
C GLY A 63 -14.70 7.89 -6.70
N VAL A 64 -14.70 8.18 -8.00
CA VAL A 64 -15.16 7.24 -9.05
C VAL A 64 -14.32 5.97 -9.05
N TYR A 65 -13.00 6.11 -9.01
CA TYR A 65 -12.09 4.96 -8.97
C TYR A 65 -12.33 4.10 -7.71
N LEU A 66 -12.38 4.73 -6.53
CA LEU A 66 -12.61 4.04 -5.27
C LEU A 66 -13.98 3.34 -5.21
N ALA A 67 -15.01 3.91 -5.85
CA ALA A 67 -16.33 3.28 -5.95
C ALA A 67 -16.34 2.01 -6.82
N THR A 68 -15.34 1.80 -7.68
CA THR A 68 -15.19 0.58 -8.48
C THR A 68 -14.42 -0.53 -7.76
N LEU A 69 -13.86 -0.24 -6.57
CA LEU A 69 -13.10 -1.21 -5.78
C LEU A 69 -14.02 -1.94 -4.79
N ASP A 70 -14.63 -3.04 -5.24
CA ASP A 70 -15.45 -3.91 -4.38
C ASP A 70 -14.71 -4.34 -3.11
N ILE A 71 -13.40 -4.54 -3.18
CA ILE A 71 -12.54 -4.90 -2.05
C ILE A 71 -12.62 -3.90 -0.89
N ARG A 72 -12.76 -2.60 -1.18
CA ARG A 72 -12.84 -1.56 -0.14
C ARG A 72 -14.15 -1.65 0.64
N ALA A 73 -15.27 -1.82 -0.05
CA ALA A 73 -16.59 -1.95 0.56
C ALA A 73 -16.67 -3.19 1.47
N VAL A 74 -16.12 -4.30 1.00
CA VAL A 74 -16.06 -5.57 1.73
C VAL A 74 -15.11 -5.47 2.94
N ALA A 75 -13.97 -4.79 2.78
CA ALA A 75 -12.96 -4.73 3.83
C ALA A 75 -13.32 -3.80 5.00
N MET A 76 -14.07 -2.74 4.77
CA MET A 76 -14.36 -1.69 5.78
C MET A 76 -14.91 -2.22 7.11
N PRO A 77 -15.96 -3.06 7.16
CA PRO A 77 -16.45 -3.60 8.43
C PRO A 77 -15.38 -4.42 9.16
N ILE A 78 -14.66 -5.28 8.43
CA ILE A 78 -13.61 -6.15 8.98
C ILE A 78 -12.42 -5.34 9.49
N MET A 79 -12.01 -4.30 8.76
CA MET A 79 -10.98 -3.36 9.19
C MET A 79 -11.37 -2.62 10.48
N THR A 80 -12.66 -2.27 10.63
CA THR A 80 -13.18 -1.59 11.83
C THR A 80 -13.10 -2.50 13.06
N GLU A 81 -13.47 -3.76 12.92
CA GLU A 81 -13.33 -4.77 13.99
C GLU A 81 -11.86 -4.95 14.38
N LEU A 82 -10.98 -5.10 13.38
CA LEU A 82 -9.55 -5.28 13.59
C LEU A 82 -8.90 -4.05 14.26
N LEU A 83 -9.35 -2.82 13.92
CA LEU A 83 -8.94 -1.60 14.60
C LEU A 83 -9.38 -1.61 16.06
N GLY A 84 -10.64 -1.96 16.33
CA GLY A 84 -11.19 -2.03 17.69
C GLY A 84 -10.38 -2.96 18.60
N MET A 85 -9.95 -4.10 18.06
CA MET A 85 -9.20 -5.13 18.77
C MET A 85 -7.72 -4.76 18.94
N SER A 86 -7.05 -4.33 17.88
CA SER A 86 -5.62 -4.05 17.90
C SER A 86 -5.28 -2.66 18.45
N ARG A 87 -6.18 -1.69 18.24
CA ARG A 87 -5.98 -0.25 18.46
C ARG A 87 -4.77 0.32 17.69
N GLU A 88 -4.32 -0.38 16.66
CA GLU A 88 -3.26 0.03 15.75
C GLU A 88 -3.82 0.44 14.39
N THR A 89 -3.03 1.12 13.56
CA THR A 89 -3.47 1.50 12.22
C THR A 89 -3.71 0.28 11.35
N ILE A 90 -4.90 0.20 10.73
CA ILE A 90 -5.27 -0.84 9.76
C ILE A 90 -5.21 -0.23 8.37
N SER A 91 -4.51 -0.89 7.46
CA SER A 91 -4.38 -0.43 6.07
C SER A 91 -4.68 -1.54 5.08
N LEU A 92 -5.40 -1.18 4.02
CA LEU A 92 -5.71 -2.02 2.88
C LEU A 92 -4.84 -1.60 1.71
N TYR A 93 -4.10 -2.54 1.17
CA TYR A 93 -3.29 -2.36 -0.03
C TYR A 93 -3.82 -3.21 -1.16
N VAL A 94 -3.75 -2.69 -2.38
CA VAL A 94 -3.98 -3.44 -3.61
C VAL A 94 -2.68 -3.57 -4.41
N LEU A 95 -2.55 -4.67 -5.14
CA LEU A 95 -1.48 -4.87 -6.09
C LEU A 95 -1.77 -4.07 -7.36
N ASP A 96 -0.82 -3.23 -7.77
CA ASP A 96 -0.90 -2.49 -9.03
C ASP A 96 0.45 -2.55 -9.78
N GLY A 97 0.49 -3.40 -10.80
CA GLY A 97 1.72 -3.68 -11.55
C GLY A 97 2.77 -4.36 -10.68
N THR A 98 3.86 -3.66 -10.39
CA THR A 98 4.99 -4.09 -9.56
C THR A 98 4.96 -3.53 -8.14
N ASP A 99 3.98 -2.69 -7.84
CA ASP A 99 3.85 -1.98 -6.58
C ASP A 99 2.59 -2.39 -5.82
N ARG A 100 2.54 -2.02 -4.55
CA ARG A 100 1.29 -1.95 -3.79
C ARG A 100 0.85 -0.50 -3.62
N VAL A 101 -0.46 -0.29 -3.59
CA VAL A 101 -1.07 1.03 -3.37
C VAL A 101 -1.98 0.96 -2.15
N CYS A 102 -1.83 1.90 -1.22
CA CYS A 102 -2.74 2.03 -0.09
C CYS A 102 -4.08 2.63 -0.57
N VAL A 103 -5.16 1.86 -0.52
CA VAL A 103 -6.49 2.29 -1.00
C VAL A 103 -7.47 2.61 0.12
N GLU A 104 -7.21 2.11 1.34
CA GLU A 104 -7.98 2.45 2.53
C GLU A 104 -7.14 2.35 3.78
N ARG A 105 -7.49 3.17 4.79
CA ARG A 105 -6.82 3.22 6.08
C ARG A 105 -7.78 3.64 7.18
N LEU A 106 -7.71 2.93 8.29
CA LEU A 106 -8.28 3.34 9.56
C LEU A 106 -7.15 3.67 10.53
N GLU A 107 -7.07 4.91 10.96
CA GLU A 107 -5.98 5.37 11.84
C GLU A 107 -6.15 4.86 13.27
N SER A 108 -5.03 4.47 13.87
CA SER A 108 -4.98 4.17 15.30
C SER A 108 -5.51 5.35 16.13
N PRO A 109 -6.34 5.10 17.16
CA PRO A 109 -6.80 6.14 18.08
C PRO A 109 -5.71 6.62 19.04
N GLN A 110 -4.51 6.02 18.99
CA GLN A 110 -3.41 6.37 19.87
C GLN A 110 -2.67 7.64 19.38
N ASN A 111 -2.10 8.41 20.31
CA ASN A 111 -1.38 9.64 19.99
C ASN A 111 -0.17 9.41 19.09
N VAL A 112 0.61 8.33 19.36
CA VAL A 112 1.74 7.92 18.53
C VAL A 112 1.26 6.78 17.63
N ARG A 113 1.23 7.01 16.33
CA ARG A 113 0.73 6.05 15.33
C ARG A 113 1.51 6.13 14.03
N ILE A 114 1.53 5.02 13.31
CA ILE A 114 2.07 4.97 11.94
C ILE A 114 0.91 5.25 10.98
N VAL A 115 1.15 6.13 10.01
CA VAL A 115 0.16 6.58 9.05
C VAL A 115 0.60 6.20 7.63
N ALA A 116 -0.06 5.19 7.05
CA ALA A 116 0.07 4.91 5.63
C ALA A 116 -0.68 5.99 4.82
N ARG A 117 -0.06 6.55 3.79
CA ARG A 117 -0.69 7.58 2.94
C ARG A 117 -1.55 6.91 1.88
N LEU A 118 -2.81 7.34 1.75
CA LEU A 118 -3.69 6.88 0.66
C LEU A 118 -3.09 7.27 -0.70
N GLY A 119 -3.16 6.34 -1.66
CA GLY A 119 -2.60 6.51 -2.99
C GLY A 119 -1.07 6.35 -3.07
N LEU A 120 -0.37 6.21 -1.94
CA LEU A 120 1.08 6.01 -1.96
C LEU A 120 1.42 4.65 -2.56
N ARG A 121 2.27 4.68 -3.59
CA ARG A 121 2.84 3.50 -4.25
C ARG A 121 4.12 3.09 -3.55
N LEU A 122 4.25 1.82 -3.25
CA LEU A 122 5.39 1.26 -2.54
C LEU A 122 5.79 -0.07 -3.18
N PRO A 123 7.10 -0.34 -3.30
CA PRO A 123 7.58 -1.61 -3.87
C PRO A 123 7.19 -2.79 -2.99
N LEU A 124 7.14 -3.99 -3.59
CA LEU A 124 6.70 -5.20 -2.90
C LEU A 124 7.77 -5.79 -1.97
N TYR A 125 9.05 -5.47 -2.16
CA TYR A 125 10.13 -6.09 -1.37
C TYR A 125 10.31 -5.52 0.04
N ALA A 126 9.74 -4.35 0.35
CA ALA A 126 9.92 -3.69 1.64
C ALA A 126 8.60 -3.57 2.41
N GLY A 127 8.62 -3.90 3.69
CA GLY A 127 7.47 -3.85 4.58
C GLY A 127 6.52 -5.05 4.45
N SER A 128 5.76 -5.34 5.50
CA SER A 128 4.94 -6.56 5.61
C SER A 128 3.92 -6.72 4.47
N ALA A 129 3.17 -5.66 4.12
CA ALA A 129 2.18 -5.73 3.04
C ALA A 129 2.79 -6.06 1.67
N GLY A 130 3.97 -5.51 1.35
CA GLY A 130 4.66 -5.81 0.11
C GLY A 130 5.17 -7.24 0.08
N LYS A 131 5.91 -7.64 1.13
CA LYS A 131 6.47 -8.99 1.22
C LYS A 131 5.40 -10.07 1.18
N VAL A 132 4.25 -9.87 1.84
CA VAL A 132 3.16 -10.86 1.78
C VAL A 132 2.54 -10.95 0.39
N ILE A 133 2.32 -9.84 -0.31
CA ILE A 133 1.86 -9.89 -1.71
C ILE A 133 2.89 -10.63 -2.56
N LEU A 134 4.16 -10.24 -2.48
CA LEU A 134 5.25 -10.84 -3.24
C LEU A 134 5.39 -12.36 -3.00
N ALA A 135 5.24 -12.81 -1.74
CA ALA A 135 5.32 -14.21 -1.37
C ALA A 135 4.24 -15.07 -2.03
N PHE A 136 3.03 -14.52 -2.20
CA PHE A 136 1.88 -15.26 -2.75
C PHE A 136 1.58 -14.95 -4.22
N LEU A 137 2.47 -14.24 -4.93
CA LEU A 137 2.43 -14.18 -6.40
C LEU A 137 2.76 -15.56 -7.00
N SER A 138 2.35 -15.78 -8.26
CA SER A 138 2.86 -16.93 -9.01
C SER A 138 4.39 -16.88 -9.12
N GLU A 139 5.04 -18.04 -9.17
CA GLU A 139 6.51 -18.13 -9.27
C GLU A 139 7.05 -17.28 -10.40
N GLU A 140 6.41 -17.33 -11.58
CA GLU A 140 6.82 -16.53 -12.75
C GLU A 140 6.75 -15.01 -12.48
N ARG A 141 5.69 -14.53 -11.81
CA ARG A 141 5.57 -13.10 -11.44
C ARG A 141 6.55 -12.71 -10.36
N GLN A 142 6.73 -13.57 -9.36
CA GLN A 142 7.70 -13.36 -8.28
C GLN A 142 9.12 -13.24 -8.83
N GLU A 143 9.54 -14.18 -9.70
CA GLU A 143 10.86 -14.14 -10.35
C GLU A 143 11.05 -12.88 -11.21
N ARG A 144 10.06 -12.52 -12.01
CA ARG A 144 10.13 -11.27 -12.79
C ARG A 144 10.34 -10.05 -11.90
N MET A 145 9.64 -9.97 -10.76
CA MET A 145 9.77 -8.84 -9.83
C MET A 145 11.12 -8.80 -9.13
N LEU A 146 11.62 -9.95 -8.67
CA LEU A 146 12.91 -10.03 -8.00
C LEU A 146 14.09 -9.70 -8.92
N ASN A 147 13.93 -9.91 -10.24
CA ASN A 147 14.96 -9.63 -11.24
C ASN A 147 14.81 -8.26 -11.93
N ALA A 148 13.67 -7.59 -11.78
CA ALA A 148 13.35 -6.39 -12.55
C ALA A 148 13.96 -5.10 -11.99
N VAL A 149 14.20 -5.01 -10.68
CA VAL A 149 14.59 -3.75 -10.02
C VAL A 149 15.65 -4.04 -8.95
N PRO A 150 16.73 -3.25 -8.88
CA PRO A 150 17.64 -3.28 -7.75
C PRO A 150 16.89 -2.97 -6.45
N LEU A 151 17.07 -3.79 -5.40
CA LEU A 151 16.48 -3.57 -4.10
C LEU A 151 17.15 -2.37 -3.42
N GLN A 152 16.47 -1.21 -3.40
CA GLN A 152 16.99 0.00 -2.77
C GLN A 152 16.73 -0.01 -1.26
N PRO A 153 17.70 0.40 -0.42
CA PRO A 153 17.48 0.54 1.00
C PRO A 153 16.61 1.80 1.29
N PHE A 154 15.54 1.65 2.05
CA PHE A 154 14.77 2.76 2.62
C PHE A 154 15.24 3.09 4.03
N THR A 155 15.69 2.05 4.74
CA THR A 155 16.31 2.13 6.06
C THR A 155 17.45 1.10 6.15
N LYS A 156 18.16 1.08 7.26
CA LYS A 156 19.17 0.04 7.54
C LYS A 156 18.58 -1.37 7.71
N HIS A 157 17.25 -1.48 7.88
CA HIS A 157 16.55 -2.75 8.07
C HIS A 157 15.91 -3.29 6.78
N THR A 158 15.93 -2.51 5.70
CA THR A 158 15.41 -2.97 4.41
C THR A 158 16.22 -4.16 3.90
N ILE A 159 15.54 -5.24 3.51
CA ILE A 159 16.20 -6.40 2.88
C ILE A 159 16.58 -6.02 1.46
N THR A 160 17.89 -5.96 1.18
CA THR A 160 18.44 -5.60 -0.14
C THR A 160 19.16 -6.76 -0.83
N ASP A 161 19.33 -7.88 -0.15
CA ASP A 161 19.86 -9.12 -0.75
C ASP A 161 18.70 -10.01 -1.21
N VAL A 162 18.69 -10.34 -2.51
CA VAL A 162 17.64 -11.16 -3.14
C VAL A 162 17.57 -12.57 -2.53
N LYS A 163 18.70 -13.15 -2.10
CA LYS A 163 18.71 -14.49 -1.47
C LYS A 163 18.03 -14.45 -0.11
N VAL A 164 18.37 -13.46 0.71
CA VAL A 164 17.74 -13.24 2.01
C VAL A 164 16.24 -12.97 1.84
N LEU A 165 15.87 -12.15 0.84
CA LEU A 165 14.46 -11.90 0.55
C LEU A 165 13.71 -13.18 0.16
N ARG A 166 14.29 -14.06 -0.67
CA ARG A 166 13.68 -15.36 -1.02
C ARG A 166 13.44 -16.25 0.20
N GLU A 167 14.40 -16.36 1.10
CA GLU A 167 14.24 -17.11 2.35
C GLU A 167 13.11 -16.54 3.21
N GLU A 168 13.03 -15.22 3.29
CA GLU A 168 11.94 -14.53 3.99
C GLU A 168 10.57 -14.83 3.34
N LEU A 169 10.47 -14.79 2.00
CA LEU A 169 9.23 -15.10 1.29
C LEU A 169 8.77 -16.54 1.54
N GLU A 170 9.68 -17.51 1.60
CA GLU A 170 9.35 -18.89 1.93
C GLU A 170 8.87 -19.04 3.39
N ASN A 171 9.43 -18.27 4.32
CA ASN A 171 8.95 -18.23 5.69
C ASN A 171 7.55 -17.63 5.77
N ILE A 172 7.28 -16.55 5.03
CA ILE A 172 5.96 -15.93 4.93
C ILE A 172 4.91 -16.91 4.39
N LYS A 173 5.24 -17.71 3.36
CA LYS A 173 4.34 -18.75 2.83
C LYS A 173 3.97 -19.78 3.91
N LYS A 174 4.93 -20.19 4.74
CA LYS A 174 4.68 -21.16 5.83
C LYS A 174 3.81 -20.58 6.95
N LEU A 175 4.02 -19.31 7.29
CA LEU A 175 3.29 -18.62 8.37
C LEU A 175 1.91 -18.14 7.91
N GLY A 176 1.72 -17.87 6.62
CA GLY A 176 0.51 -17.24 6.08
C GLY A 176 0.42 -15.73 6.30
N TYR A 177 1.41 -15.14 6.95
CA TYR A 177 1.52 -13.69 7.17
C TYR A 177 2.97 -13.23 7.10
N ALA A 178 3.17 -11.95 6.82
CA ALA A 178 4.47 -11.28 6.86
C ALA A 178 4.57 -10.36 8.07
N PHE A 179 5.75 -10.29 8.66
CA PHE A 179 6.13 -9.27 9.63
C PHE A 179 7.23 -8.37 9.03
N SER A 180 7.23 -7.09 9.40
CA SER A 180 8.32 -6.16 9.10
C SER A 180 8.63 -5.29 10.30
N HIS A 181 9.92 -5.03 10.51
CA HIS A 181 10.43 -4.14 11.54
C HIS A 181 11.35 -3.12 10.92
N GLY A 182 10.95 -1.85 10.91
CA GLY A 182 11.78 -0.76 10.45
C GLY A 182 12.14 -0.76 8.97
N GLU A 183 11.53 -1.60 8.11
CA GLU A 183 11.99 -1.78 6.73
C GLU A 183 11.67 -0.61 5.80
N TRP A 184 10.55 0.10 6.05
CA TRP A 184 10.13 1.26 5.27
C TRP A 184 10.28 2.57 6.04
N ILE A 185 9.88 2.57 7.31
CA ILE A 185 10.06 3.66 8.30
C ILE A 185 10.75 3.04 9.50
N GLU A 186 11.84 3.62 9.99
CA GLU A 186 12.77 3.01 10.94
C GLU A 186 12.08 2.52 12.24
N ASP A 187 11.17 3.31 12.80
CA ASP A 187 10.46 2.99 14.04
C ASP A 187 9.07 2.38 13.81
N ALA A 188 8.78 1.90 12.61
CA ALA A 188 7.51 1.31 12.26
C ALA A 188 7.60 -0.21 12.12
N SER A 189 6.64 -0.91 12.71
CA SER A 189 6.42 -2.34 12.51
C SER A 189 5.04 -2.61 11.94
N GLY A 190 4.92 -3.73 11.22
CA GLY A 190 3.65 -4.14 10.68
C GLY A 190 3.55 -5.64 10.46
N VAL A 191 2.34 -6.16 10.59
CA VAL A 191 1.97 -7.54 10.28
C VAL A 191 0.92 -7.51 9.18
N ALA A 192 1.06 -8.33 8.14
CA ALA A 192 0.17 -8.32 6.99
C ALA A 192 -0.18 -9.72 6.51
N ALA A 193 -1.42 -9.90 6.00
CA ALA A 193 -1.86 -11.12 5.36
C ALA A 193 -2.38 -10.85 3.94
N PRO A 194 -2.28 -11.84 3.02
CA PRO A 194 -2.70 -11.69 1.63
C PRO A 194 -4.22 -11.73 1.50
N ILE A 195 -4.74 -10.93 0.57
CA ILE A 195 -6.13 -10.98 0.14
C ILE A 195 -6.16 -11.57 -1.26
N TYR A 196 -7.04 -12.54 -1.47
CA TYR A 196 -7.19 -13.28 -2.72
C TYR A 196 -8.46 -12.90 -3.47
N GLY A 197 -8.38 -12.87 -4.78
CA GLY A 197 -9.52 -12.76 -5.67
C GLY A 197 -10.22 -14.10 -5.94
N PRO A 198 -11.30 -14.10 -6.73
CA PRO A 198 -12.06 -15.31 -7.08
C PRO A 198 -11.24 -16.30 -7.92
N ASP A 199 -10.26 -15.82 -8.65
CA ASP A 199 -9.30 -16.60 -9.44
C ASP A 199 -8.14 -17.18 -8.61
N ARG A 200 -8.19 -17.02 -7.29
CA ARG A 200 -7.15 -17.42 -6.32
C ARG A 200 -5.83 -16.68 -6.43
N SER A 201 -5.74 -15.66 -7.26
CA SER A 201 -4.58 -14.79 -7.28
C SER A 201 -4.58 -13.84 -6.08
N VAL A 202 -3.38 -13.46 -5.61
CA VAL A 202 -3.27 -12.39 -4.62
C VAL A 202 -3.58 -11.05 -5.28
N THR A 203 -4.54 -10.32 -4.72
CA THR A 203 -5.00 -9.01 -5.23
C THR A 203 -4.58 -7.86 -4.34
N GLY A 204 -4.23 -8.14 -3.08
CA GLY A 204 -3.86 -7.13 -2.11
C GLY A 204 -3.40 -7.71 -0.78
N ALA A 205 -3.33 -6.86 0.23
CA ALA A 205 -2.97 -7.22 1.59
C ALA A 205 -3.70 -6.36 2.61
N LEU A 206 -4.06 -6.97 3.74
CA LEU A 206 -4.52 -6.28 4.94
C LEU A 206 -3.36 -6.19 5.94
N THR A 207 -3.20 -5.03 6.59
CA THR A 207 -2.06 -4.78 7.49
C THR A 207 -2.49 -4.17 8.80
N ILE A 208 -1.90 -4.64 9.90
CA ILE A 208 -1.88 -3.97 11.21
C ILE A 208 -0.51 -3.32 11.36
N SER A 209 -0.41 -2.01 11.59
CA SER A 209 0.87 -1.30 11.70
C SER A 209 0.89 -0.29 12.84
N GLY A 210 2.03 -0.17 13.50
CA GLY A 210 2.22 0.75 14.61
C GLY A 210 3.70 0.96 14.94
N PRO A 211 4.01 1.75 15.98
CA PRO A 211 5.37 1.92 16.48
C PRO A 211 5.99 0.59 16.92
N SER A 212 7.24 0.38 16.55
CA SER A 212 7.96 -0.88 16.79
C SER A 212 8.00 -1.33 18.25
N GLN A 213 7.98 -0.38 19.20
CA GLN A 213 8.00 -0.66 20.65
C GLN A 213 6.76 -1.44 21.11
N ARG A 214 5.66 -1.43 20.35
CA ARG A 214 4.44 -2.17 20.66
C ARG A 214 4.36 -3.54 20.02
N PHE A 215 5.35 -3.91 19.20
CA PHE A 215 5.39 -5.16 18.43
C PHE A 215 6.42 -6.14 19.01
N ASN A 216 6.16 -6.64 20.23
CA ASN A 216 6.93 -7.76 20.77
C ASN A 216 6.47 -9.09 20.11
N ARG A 217 7.21 -10.18 20.36
CA ARG A 217 6.97 -11.49 19.76
C ARG A 217 5.53 -11.98 19.95
N GLU A 218 4.98 -11.87 21.15
CA GLU A 218 3.63 -12.33 21.47
C GLU A 218 2.56 -11.53 20.71
N VAL A 219 2.73 -10.21 20.61
CA VAL A 219 1.87 -9.31 19.87
C VAL A 219 1.94 -9.62 18.36
N ILE A 220 3.13 -9.86 17.82
CA ILE A 220 3.32 -10.22 16.40
C ILE A 220 2.60 -11.52 16.08
N GLU A 221 2.75 -12.56 16.90
CA GLU A 221 2.09 -13.85 16.70
C GLU A 221 0.55 -13.74 16.81
N ARG A 222 0.06 -12.94 17.74
CA ARG A 222 -1.37 -12.64 17.88
C ARG A 222 -1.89 -11.89 16.65
N TYR A 223 -1.28 -10.76 16.29
CA TYR A 223 -1.69 -9.99 15.12
C TYR A 223 -1.56 -10.78 13.82
N GLY A 224 -0.58 -11.67 13.72
CA GLY A 224 -0.44 -12.60 12.59
C GLY A 224 -1.68 -13.48 12.40
N ARG A 225 -2.15 -14.10 13.48
CA ARG A 225 -3.39 -14.90 13.44
C ARG A 225 -4.62 -14.07 13.07
N GLU A 226 -4.77 -12.92 13.72
CA GLU A 226 -5.92 -12.05 13.53
C GLU A 226 -6.00 -11.48 12.10
N VAL A 227 -4.87 -10.99 11.57
CA VAL A 227 -4.86 -10.42 10.21
C VAL A 227 -5.07 -11.48 9.14
N VAL A 228 -4.62 -12.74 9.36
CA VAL A 228 -4.90 -13.87 8.46
C VAL A 228 -6.39 -14.18 8.43
N ILE A 229 -7.03 -14.27 9.60
CA ILE A 229 -8.49 -14.52 9.68
C ILE A 229 -9.26 -13.41 8.95
N ALA A 230 -8.93 -12.15 9.25
CA ALA A 230 -9.57 -10.98 8.64
C ALA A 230 -9.37 -10.92 7.11
N ALA A 231 -8.14 -11.15 6.63
CA ALA A 231 -7.84 -11.15 5.20
C ALA A 231 -8.52 -12.31 4.44
N LEU A 232 -8.63 -13.49 5.05
CA LEU A 232 -9.38 -14.62 4.49
C LEU A 232 -10.89 -14.33 4.43
N ASP A 233 -11.42 -13.62 5.41
CA ASP A 233 -12.85 -13.24 5.43
C ASP A 233 -13.16 -12.26 4.29
N ILE A 234 -12.29 -11.24 4.10
CA ILE A 234 -12.35 -10.35 2.93
C ILE A 234 -12.28 -11.16 1.63
N SER A 235 -11.32 -12.07 1.53
CA SER A 235 -11.11 -12.89 0.33
C SER A 235 -12.36 -13.72 -0.02
N ARG A 236 -13.00 -14.36 0.98
CA ARG A 236 -14.24 -15.13 0.79
C ARG A 236 -15.39 -14.27 0.29
N GLN A 237 -15.55 -13.07 0.84
CA GLN A 237 -16.59 -12.14 0.40
C GLN A 237 -16.32 -11.61 -1.03
N LEU A 238 -15.05 -11.61 -1.46
CA LEU A 238 -14.66 -11.33 -2.85
C LEU A 238 -14.80 -12.53 -3.80
N GLY A 239 -15.28 -13.67 -3.31
CA GLY A 239 -15.50 -14.89 -4.12
C GLY A 239 -14.35 -15.90 -4.09
N TYR A 240 -13.34 -15.74 -3.22
CA TYR A 240 -12.30 -16.73 -3.03
C TYR A 240 -12.85 -18.00 -2.39
N ASN A 241 -12.75 -19.13 -3.10
CA ASN A 241 -13.10 -20.44 -2.61
C ASN A 241 -11.83 -21.26 -2.29
N SER A 242 -11.52 -21.40 -1.00
CA SER A 242 -10.48 -22.33 -0.55
C SER A 242 -10.98 -23.78 -0.71
N HIS A 243 -10.25 -24.62 -1.43
CA HIS A 243 -10.47 -26.07 -1.32
C HIS A 243 -10.15 -26.53 0.12
N PRO A 244 -10.80 -27.62 0.64
CA PRO A 244 -10.66 -28.07 2.03
C PRO A 244 -9.26 -28.53 2.46
N SER A 245 -8.25 -28.51 1.59
CA SER A 245 -6.89 -28.99 1.88
C SER A 245 -5.98 -28.01 2.65
N SER A 246 -6.44 -26.81 2.98
CA SER A 246 -5.66 -25.82 3.77
C SER A 246 -6.22 -25.60 5.18
N THR A 247 -6.68 -26.69 5.83
CA THR A 247 -7.26 -26.62 7.18
C THR A 247 -6.16 -26.73 8.24
N GLN A 248 -5.54 -25.64 8.63
CA GLN A 248 -4.74 -25.59 9.86
C GLN A 248 -5.16 -24.51 10.87
N TYR A 249 -6.17 -23.68 10.55
CA TYR A 249 -6.69 -22.67 11.49
C TYR A 249 -8.17 -22.93 11.80
N ARG A 250 -8.51 -24.14 12.33
CA ARG A 250 -9.79 -24.32 13.00
C ARG A 250 -9.70 -23.73 14.40
N LYS A 251 -10.68 -22.88 14.74
CA LYS A 251 -10.94 -22.43 16.10
C LYS A 251 -10.91 -23.64 17.04
N THR A 252 -9.98 -23.65 17.96
CA THR A 252 -10.11 -24.43 19.19
C THR A 252 -11.03 -23.66 20.11
N PRO A 253 -12.00 -24.32 20.76
CA PRO A 253 -13.03 -23.70 21.57
C PRO A 253 -12.47 -22.97 22.78
#